data_5460c1b03f9fb04edb3e27dbc5a0a4fe
#
_entry.id   5460c1b03f9fb04edb3e27dbc5a0a4fe
#
_cell.length_a   1.000
_cell.length_b   1.000
_cell.length_c   1.000
_cell.angle_alpha   90.00
_cell.angle_beta   90.00
_cell.angle_gamma   90.00
#
_symmetry.space_group_name_H-M   'P 1'
#
loop_
_entity.id
_entity.type
_entity.pdbx_description
1 polymer ?
#
loop_
_entity_poly.entity_id
_entity_poly.type
_entity_poly.pdbx_seq_one_letter_code
_entity_poly.pdbx_strand_id
1 'polypeptide(L)'
;MLRRLWDATFPEEPFQPRGAKWGDLGFQGLDPATDFRGGGVLALHQLVAFAQEHPRTTARYIELSRARGIEWFGLAITGINVTVTLLALVAGHQLDSVFFKYGTHLREFDGLFATALVDLADNW
;
A
#
# COMPACT_ATOMS: atom_id res chain seq x y z
N MET A 1 -13.88 0.51 2.83
CA MET A 1 -12.50 0.72 2.34
C MET A 1 -11.82 -0.59 1.94
N LEU A 2 -11.83 -1.62 2.77
CA LEU A 2 -11.27 -2.93 2.39
C LEU A 2 -11.92 -3.50 1.13
N ARG A 3 -13.23 -3.32 1.00
CA ARG A 3 -13.94 -3.75 -0.21
C ARG A 3 -13.44 -3.01 -1.46
N ARG A 4 -13.17 -1.72 -1.34
CA ARG A 4 -12.61 -0.94 -2.46
C ARG A 4 -11.23 -1.45 -2.87
N LEU A 5 -10.40 -1.82 -1.90
CA LEU A 5 -9.10 -2.42 -2.20
C LEU A 5 -9.27 -3.76 -2.90
N TRP A 6 -10.20 -4.59 -2.40
CA TRP A 6 -10.50 -5.87 -3.03
C TRP A 6 -10.96 -5.69 -4.47
N ASP A 7 -11.93 -4.80 -4.70
CA ASP A 7 -12.49 -4.57 -6.03
C ASP A 7 -11.44 -4.03 -7.01
N ALA A 8 -10.47 -3.26 -6.52
CA ALA A 8 -9.37 -2.74 -7.34
C ALA A 8 -8.31 -3.81 -7.67
N THR A 9 -8.19 -4.85 -6.85
CA THR A 9 -7.15 -5.88 -6.99
C THR A 9 -7.67 -7.22 -7.50
N PHE A 10 -8.87 -7.60 -7.12
CA PHE A 10 -9.50 -8.87 -7.48
C PHE A 10 -10.93 -8.63 -7.98
N PRO A 11 -11.12 -7.87 -9.08
CA PRO A 11 -12.46 -7.44 -9.49
C PRO A 11 -13.39 -8.58 -9.91
N GLU A 12 -12.84 -9.72 -10.27
CA GLU A 12 -13.64 -10.87 -10.73
C GLU A 12 -13.96 -11.86 -9.62
N GLU A 13 -13.51 -11.61 -8.40
CA GLU A 13 -13.73 -12.50 -7.26
C GLU A 13 -14.69 -11.88 -6.25
N PRO A 14 -15.59 -12.69 -5.64
CA PRO A 14 -16.49 -12.19 -4.60
C PRO A 14 -15.70 -11.68 -3.40
N PHE A 15 -16.13 -10.55 -2.85
CA PHE A 15 -15.48 -9.96 -1.68
C PHE A 15 -15.54 -10.89 -0.48
N GLN A 16 -14.39 -11.07 0.18
CA GLN A 16 -14.26 -11.81 1.42
C GLN A 16 -13.60 -10.90 2.46
N PRO A 17 -14.28 -10.60 3.59
CA PRO A 17 -13.67 -9.74 4.62
C PRO A 17 -12.46 -10.39 5.29
N ARG A 18 -12.37 -11.70 5.27
CA ARG A 18 -11.27 -12.50 5.83
C ARG A 18 -10.98 -13.67 4.91
N GLY A 19 -9.76 -14.15 4.89
CA GLY A 19 -9.40 -15.34 4.14
C GLY A 19 -7.99 -15.31 3.58
N ALA A 20 -7.58 -16.44 3.00
CA ALA A 20 -6.23 -16.65 2.48
C ALA A 20 -5.89 -15.74 1.29
N LYS A 21 -6.89 -15.28 0.54
CA LYS A 21 -6.68 -14.43 -0.63
C LYS A 21 -5.99 -13.11 -0.27
N TRP A 22 -6.23 -12.59 0.92
CA TRP A 22 -5.53 -11.40 1.40
C TRP A 22 -4.03 -11.61 1.52
N GLY A 23 -3.58 -12.85 1.79
CA GLY A 23 -2.16 -13.19 1.76
C GLY A 23 -1.52 -13.02 0.39
N ASP A 24 -2.28 -13.25 -0.68
CA ASP A 24 -1.81 -13.02 -2.06
C ASP A 24 -1.54 -11.55 -2.34
N LEU A 25 -2.25 -10.66 -1.66
CA LEU A 25 -2.03 -9.22 -1.75
C LEU A 25 -0.86 -8.76 -0.86
N GLY A 26 -0.36 -9.63 -0.01
CA GLY A 26 0.79 -9.33 0.84
C GLY A 26 0.46 -8.97 2.27
N PHE A 27 -0.76 -9.26 2.74
CA PHE A 27 -1.09 -9.17 4.17
C PHE A 27 -0.49 -10.35 4.93
N GLN A 28 -0.20 -10.13 6.22
CA GLN A 28 0.46 -11.14 7.04
C GLN A 28 -0.48 -12.26 7.50
N GLY A 29 -1.77 -11.95 7.68
CA GLY A 29 -2.74 -12.90 8.20
C GLY A 29 -3.97 -13.01 7.33
N LEU A 30 -4.98 -13.68 7.88
CA LEU A 30 -6.26 -13.90 7.20
C LEU A 30 -7.22 -12.70 7.31
N ASP A 31 -6.96 -11.81 8.27
CA ASP A 31 -7.79 -10.63 8.53
C ASP A 31 -6.97 -9.37 8.24
N PRO A 32 -7.19 -8.72 7.09
CA PRO A 32 -6.40 -7.55 6.70
C PRO A 32 -6.59 -6.36 7.65
N ALA A 33 -7.73 -6.28 8.36
CA ALA A 33 -7.99 -5.18 9.27
C ALA A 33 -6.96 -5.10 10.39
N THR A 34 -6.35 -6.21 10.79
CA THR A 34 -5.36 -6.24 11.86
C THR A 34 -4.04 -5.59 11.48
N ASP A 35 -3.75 -5.48 10.17
CA ASP A 35 -2.47 -4.95 9.69
C ASP A 35 -2.45 -3.42 9.60
N PHE A 36 -3.59 -2.75 9.79
CA PHE A 36 -3.70 -1.30 9.68
C PHE A 36 -3.54 -0.55 10.99
N ARG A 37 -2.98 -1.18 12.02
CA ARG A 37 -2.84 -0.56 13.34
C ARG A 37 -1.86 0.61 13.34
N GLY A 38 -0.76 0.52 12.60
CA GLY A 38 0.28 1.56 12.58
C GLY A 38 -0.04 2.73 11.68
N GLY A 39 -0.51 2.47 10.48
CA GLY A 39 -0.82 3.49 9.46
C GLY A 39 -2.29 3.89 9.42
N GLY A 40 -3.16 3.12 10.06
CA GLY A 40 -4.59 3.39 10.13
C GLY A 40 -5.28 3.46 8.77
N VAL A 41 -6.33 4.26 8.71
CA VAL A 41 -7.13 4.43 7.49
C VAL A 41 -6.32 5.06 6.35
N LEU A 42 -5.32 5.87 6.68
CA LEU A 42 -4.48 6.51 5.66
C LEU A 42 -3.72 5.47 4.84
N ALA A 43 -3.12 4.47 5.48
CA ALA A 43 -2.41 3.40 4.76
C ALA A 43 -3.35 2.65 3.81
N LEU A 44 -4.55 2.35 4.27
CA LEU A 44 -5.57 1.69 3.43
C LEU A 44 -5.98 2.59 2.27
N HIS A 45 -6.22 3.87 2.53
CA HIS A 45 -6.57 4.84 1.48
C HIS A 45 -5.48 4.88 0.40
N GLN A 46 -4.22 4.92 0.79
CA GLN A 46 -3.10 4.99 -0.14
C GLN A 46 -2.95 3.71 -0.98
N LEU A 47 -3.17 2.55 -0.38
CA LEU A 47 -3.18 1.29 -1.13
C LEU A 47 -4.31 1.24 -2.15
N VAL A 48 -5.51 1.71 -1.77
CA VAL A 48 -6.65 1.79 -2.70
C VAL A 48 -6.33 2.74 -3.85
N ALA A 49 -5.84 3.93 -3.55
CA ALA A 49 -5.50 4.93 -4.57
C ALA A 49 -4.43 4.39 -5.53
N PHE A 50 -3.38 3.76 -5.00
CA PHE A 50 -2.33 3.16 -5.80
C PHE A 50 -2.88 2.07 -6.73
N ALA A 51 -3.70 1.17 -6.21
CA ALA A 51 -4.28 0.09 -7.00
C ALA A 51 -5.20 0.61 -8.11
N GLN A 52 -5.94 1.67 -7.83
CA GLN A 52 -6.84 2.28 -8.82
C GLN A 52 -6.09 3.07 -9.89
N GLU A 53 -5.02 3.76 -9.52
CA GLU A 53 -4.23 4.58 -10.46
C GLU A 53 -3.19 3.79 -11.24
N HIS A 54 -2.71 2.69 -10.67
CA HIS A 54 -1.64 1.87 -11.26
C HIS A 54 -2.03 0.39 -11.31
N PRO A 55 -3.10 0.03 -12.04
CA PRO A 55 -3.60 -1.35 -12.02
C PRO A 55 -2.61 -2.39 -12.55
N ARG A 56 -1.84 -2.05 -13.59
CA ARG A 56 -0.84 -2.98 -14.16
C ARG A 56 0.33 -3.20 -13.22
N THR A 57 0.83 -2.12 -12.62
CA THR A 57 1.90 -2.20 -11.64
C THR A 57 1.46 -2.99 -10.41
N THR A 58 0.23 -2.73 -9.95
CA THR A 58 -0.37 -3.47 -8.82
C THR A 58 -0.46 -4.96 -9.12
N ALA A 59 -0.90 -5.34 -10.32
CA ALA A 59 -0.97 -6.75 -10.71
C ALA A 59 0.40 -7.42 -10.68
N ARG A 60 1.43 -6.74 -11.15
CA ARG A 60 2.81 -7.23 -11.10
C ARG A 60 3.28 -7.45 -9.66
N TYR A 61 2.97 -6.51 -8.76
CA TYR A 61 3.36 -6.60 -7.36
C TYR A 61 2.58 -7.69 -6.61
N ILE A 62 1.35 -7.95 -7.00
CA ILE A 62 0.57 -9.08 -6.47
C ILE A 62 1.26 -10.41 -6.83
N GLU A 63 1.76 -10.56 -8.05
CA GLU A 63 2.52 -11.74 -8.44
C GLU A 63 3.79 -11.91 -7.59
N LEU A 64 4.49 -10.83 -7.29
CA LEU A 64 5.64 -10.86 -6.37
C LEU A 64 5.21 -11.28 -4.95
N SER A 65 4.05 -10.85 -4.50
CA SER A 65 3.52 -11.23 -3.19
C SER A 65 3.13 -12.72 -3.13
N ARG A 66 2.69 -13.29 -4.24
CA ARG A 66 2.36 -14.72 -4.34
C ARG A 66 3.60 -15.60 -4.35
N ALA A 67 4.69 -15.13 -4.92
CA ALA A 67 5.95 -15.86 -5.06
C ALA A 67 6.68 -15.90 -3.71
N ARG A 68 6.15 -16.67 -2.77
CA ARG A 68 6.68 -16.76 -1.41
C ARG A 68 8.03 -17.46 -1.40
N GLY A 69 9.05 -16.77 -0.90
CA GLY A 69 10.40 -17.26 -0.83
C GLY A 69 11.28 -16.30 -0.05
N ILE A 70 12.59 -16.45 -0.18
CA ILE A 70 13.56 -15.59 0.50
C ILE A 70 13.40 -14.13 0.08
N GLU A 71 13.01 -13.91 -1.18
CA GLU A 71 12.82 -12.58 -1.73
C GLU A 71 11.35 -12.15 -1.77
N TRP A 72 10.55 -12.65 -0.81
CA TRP A 72 9.14 -12.32 -0.77
C TRP A 72 8.90 -10.81 -0.62
N PHE A 73 8.13 -10.27 -1.54
CA PHE A 73 7.65 -8.89 -1.50
C PHE A 73 6.16 -8.88 -1.17
N GLY A 74 5.80 -8.46 0.03
CA GLY A 74 4.40 -8.32 0.42
C GLY A 74 3.89 -6.93 0.08
N LEU A 75 3.10 -6.78 -0.97
CA LEU A 75 2.61 -5.49 -1.44
C LEU A 75 1.92 -4.70 -0.31
N ALA A 76 0.93 -5.32 0.36
CA ALA A 76 0.16 -4.63 1.38
C ALA A 76 1.02 -4.23 2.59
N ILE A 77 1.82 -5.14 3.11
CA ILE A 77 2.63 -4.85 4.31
C ILE A 77 3.72 -3.82 3.99
N THR A 78 4.31 -3.88 2.79
CA THR A 78 5.29 -2.89 2.35
C THR A 78 4.65 -1.52 2.21
N GLY A 79 3.46 -1.45 1.62
CA GLY A 79 2.70 -0.20 1.49
C GLY A 79 2.36 0.41 2.85
N ILE A 80 1.92 -0.41 3.81
CA ILE A 80 1.65 0.06 5.17
C ILE A 80 2.91 0.64 5.81
N ASN A 81 4.05 -0.04 5.65
CA ASN A 81 5.32 0.44 6.18
C ASN A 81 5.78 1.74 5.52
N VAL A 82 5.55 1.91 4.22
CA VAL A 82 5.82 3.17 3.53
C VAL A 82 4.99 4.30 4.15
N THR A 83 3.69 4.08 4.36
CA THR A 83 2.82 5.08 5.00
C THR A 83 3.31 5.45 6.40
N VAL A 84 3.64 4.46 7.22
CA VAL A 84 4.15 4.68 8.58
C VAL A 84 5.44 5.50 8.55
N THR A 85 6.35 5.18 7.64
CA THR A 85 7.61 5.90 7.48
C THR A 85 7.37 7.35 7.04
N LEU A 86 6.50 7.57 6.07
CA LEU A 86 6.16 8.93 5.61
C LEU A 86 5.51 9.75 6.72
N LEU A 87 4.63 9.15 7.52
CA LEU A 87 4.04 9.83 8.67
C LEU A 87 5.10 10.23 9.71
N ALA A 88 6.07 9.38 9.97
CA ALA A 88 7.17 9.69 10.87
C ALA A 88 8.02 10.84 10.34
N LEU A 89 8.28 10.89 9.03
CA LEU A 89 9.02 11.98 8.40
C LEU A 89 8.26 13.31 8.49
N VAL A 90 6.93 13.27 8.31
CA VAL A 90 6.08 14.45 8.47
C VAL A 90 6.11 14.96 9.90
N ALA A 91 5.97 14.05 10.88
CA ALA A 91 6.02 14.40 12.30
C ALA A 91 7.37 15.01 12.70
N GLY A 92 8.46 14.56 12.07
CA GLY A 92 9.81 15.10 12.29
C GLY A 92 10.15 16.32 11.43
N HIS A 93 9.19 16.87 10.68
CA HIS A 93 9.36 18.01 9.78
C HIS A 93 10.38 17.79 8.65
N GLN A 94 10.71 16.55 8.34
CA GLN A 94 11.72 16.23 7.32
C GLN A 94 11.19 16.37 5.88
N LEU A 95 9.86 16.52 5.72
CA LEU A 95 9.22 16.73 4.42
C LEU A 95 8.69 18.17 4.25
N ASP A 96 9.01 19.07 5.15
CA ASP A 96 8.48 20.45 5.12
C ASP A 96 8.79 21.16 3.81
N SER A 97 10.00 21.00 3.27
CA SER A 97 10.39 21.62 2.01
C SER A 97 9.56 21.10 0.83
N VAL A 98 9.20 19.83 0.85
CA VAL A 98 8.35 19.22 -0.18
C VAL A 98 6.95 19.81 -0.10
N PHE A 99 6.37 19.84 1.10
CA PHE A 99 5.02 20.38 1.30
C PHE A 99 4.95 21.88 1.05
N PHE A 100 5.99 22.62 1.42
CA PHE A 100 6.07 24.04 1.13
C PHE A 100 6.05 24.31 -0.37
N LYS A 101 6.77 23.49 -1.15
CA LYS A 101 6.88 23.67 -2.60
C LYS A 101 5.64 23.20 -3.35
N TYR A 102 5.02 22.09 -2.94
CA TYR A 102 3.95 21.41 -3.68
C TYR A 102 2.60 21.43 -2.96
N GLY A 103 2.53 21.95 -1.75
CA GLY A 103 1.32 21.96 -0.92
C GLY A 103 1.23 20.74 -0.01
N THR A 104 0.21 20.75 0.86
CA THR A 104 0.00 19.71 1.88
C THR A 104 -1.25 18.88 1.59
N HIS A 105 -1.59 18.70 0.33
CA HIS A 105 -2.77 17.95 -0.06
C HIS A 105 -2.53 16.44 0.01
N LEU A 106 -3.60 15.68 0.26
CA LEU A 106 -3.56 14.22 0.27
C LEU A 106 -3.01 13.65 -1.04
N ARG A 107 -3.30 14.31 -2.16
CA ARG A 107 -2.81 13.91 -3.47
C ARG A 107 -1.29 13.91 -3.57
N GLU A 108 -0.63 14.92 -3.03
CA GLU A 108 0.85 14.99 -3.00
C GLU A 108 1.43 13.91 -2.10
N PHE A 109 0.76 13.62 -0.99
CA PHE A 109 1.15 12.52 -0.10
C PHE A 109 1.00 11.17 -0.80
N ASP A 110 -0.07 10.97 -1.57
CA ASP A 110 -0.26 9.77 -2.38
C ASP A 110 0.82 9.64 -3.46
N GLY A 111 1.27 10.75 -4.03
CA GLY A 111 2.39 10.78 -4.98
C GLY A 111 3.70 10.34 -4.35
N LEU A 112 4.00 10.81 -3.13
CA LEU A 112 5.17 10.35 -2.37
C LEU A 112 5.08 8.87 -2.05
N PHE A 113 3.90 8.40 -1.65
CA PHE A 113 3.66 6.98 -1.39
C PHE A 113 3.95 6.13 -2.63
N ALA A 114 3.38 6.51 -3.77
CA ALA A 114 3.55 5.78 -5.02
C ALA A 114 5.03 5.73 -5.44
N THR A 115 5.73 6.86 -5.36
CA THR A 115 7.15 6.94 -5.70
C THR A 115 7.99 6.04 -4.80
N ALA A 116 7.77 6.08 -3.49
CA ALA A 116 8.50 5.28 -2.54
C ALA A 116 8.23 3.79 -2.72
N LEU A 117 6.97 3.42 -2.93
CA LEU A 117 6.58 2.03 -3.13
C LEU A 117 7.22 1.43 -4.40
N VAL A 118 7.15 2.17 -5.51
CA VAL A 118 7.75 1.74 -6.79
C VAL A 118 9.26 1.60 -6.65
N ASP A 119 9.91 2.55 -6.00
CA ASP A 119 11.36 2.49 -5.80
C ASP A 119 11.76 1.28 -4.96
N LEU A 120 11.04 1.00 -3.88
CA LEU A 120 11.28 -0.19 -3.06
C LEU A 120 11.05 -1.48 -3.84
N ALA A 121 9.97 -1.58 -4.58
CA ALA A 121 9.63 -2.79 -5.34
C ALA A 121 10.63 -3.05 -6.46
N ASP A 122 11.03 -2.01 -7.18
CA ASP A 122 11.93 -2.14 -8.34
C ASP A 122 13.38 -2.44 -7.90
N ASN A 123 13.74 -2.14 -6.66
CA ASN A 123 15.06 -2.42 -6.07
C ASN A 123 15.02 -3.57 -5.06
N TRP A 124 13.93 -4.31 -5.00
CA TRP A 124 13.76 -5.43 -4.06
C TRP A 124 14.62 -6.69 -4.43
#